data_ac600e7cedba7dcddd8d52b240be926b
#
_entry.id   ac600e7cedba7dcddd8d52b240be926b
#
_cell.length_a   1.000
_cell.length_b   1.000
_cell.length_c   1.000
_cell.angle_alpha   90.00
_cell.angle_beta   90.00
_cell.angle_gamma   90.00
#
_symmetry.space_group_name_H-M   'P 1'
#
loop_
_entity.id
_entity.type
_entity.pdbx_description
1 polymer ?
#
loop_
_entity_poly.entity_id
_entity_poly.type
_entity_poly.pdbx_seq_one_letter_code
_entity_poly.pdbx_strand_id
1 'polypeptide(L)'
;MRILITLPWGERLGGAEAMLHGVLEGASHEHVELVFLQPGPWADELAAAGFRVEVVRAGRLRQLHRWLATVLRLAQIIRRRRPDVILNWSAKTQLYGAPAAALAGMSGRNIWWQHSIATGAWIDRLATLLPTRAIGCTSLAAARAQEQLRPRRRTFVVSAGSPPPETSAGAASLPAGTGRPVVGLVGRLQPWKGQQRMLEAQGLLRGQGHNFHLLIVGGDSYGLSPEYPAQLSTTIEQLGLENAVTMVGEVPDPGPYIQTMDVLVNASDPEPFGIVLLEGMARGIAVMAVNSGGPPEFIEHGRTGVLARSGEPSELAKALKPLLVSPQLRAKLARAGRDRYLRDFTDTAMRERFFAALEALCVQ
;
A
#
# COMPACT_ATOMS: atom_id res chain seq x y z
N MET A 1 -14.17 9.69 20.64
CA MET A 1 -12.74 10.08 20.44
C MET A 1 -12.65 10.95 19.19
N ARG A 2 -12.08 12.17 19.31
CA ARG A 2 -11.87 13.08 18.16
C ARG A 2 -10.47 12.88 17.62
N ILE A 3 -10.36 12.63 16.31
CA ILE A 3 -9.11 12.33 15.64
C ILE A 3 -8.83 13.41 14.59
N LEU A 4 -7.64 13.98 14.60
CA LEU A 4 -7.14 14.86 13.56
C LEU A 4 -6.05 14.13 12.79
N ILE A 5 -6.29 13.85 11.49
CA ILE A 5 -5.35 13.13 10.63
C ILE A 5 -4.65 14.11 9.69
N THR A 6 -3.32 14.08 9.66
CA THR A 6 -2.52 14.89 8.73
C THR A 6 -2.04 14.03 7.57
N LEU A 7 -2.27 14.51 6.35
CA LEU A 7 -2.00 13.80 5.08
C LEU A 7 -1.02 14.57 4.21
N PRO A 8 -0.10 13.89 3.51
CA PRO A 8 0.95 14.56 2.74
C PRO A 8 0.46 15.23 1.46
N TRP A 9 -0.62 14.74 0.85
CA TRP A 9 -1.22 15.20 -0.42
C TRP A 9 -2.70 14.81 -0.52
N GLY A 10 -3.43 15.52 -1.36
CA GLY A 10 -4.87 15.31 -1.60
C GLY A 10 -5.18 14.36 -2.76
N GLU A 11 -4.33 13.37 -3.03
CA GLU A 11 -4.49 12.38 -4.10
C GLU A 11 -4.45 10.96 -3.52
N ARG A 12 -5.13 10.01 -4.18
CA ARG A 12 -5.08 8.59 -3.84
C ARG A 12 -4.07 7.89 -4.75
N LEU A 13 -2.84 7.73 -4.29
CA LEU A 13 -1.73 7.27 -5.10
C LEU A 13 -1.20 5.88 -4.72
N GLY A 14 -1.74 5.24 -3.69
CA GLY A 14 -1.23 3.94 -3.27
C GLY A 14 -1.92 3.32 -2.06
N GLY A 15 -1.28 2.28 -1.52
CA GLY A 15 -1.83 1.48 -0.43
C GLY A 15 -2.04 2.23 0.89
N ALA A 16 -1.25 3.27 1.17
CA ALA A 16 -1.43 4.08 2.37
C ALA A 16 -2.78 4.83 2.34
N GLU A 17 -3.09 5.43 1.20
CA GLU A 17 -4.35 6.14 0.97
C GLU A 17 -5.53 5.15 0.90
N ALA A 18 -5.34 3.98 0.28
CA ALA A 18 -6.35 2.91 0.25
C ALA A 18 -6.69 2.42 1.68
N MET A 19 -5.68 2.19 2.52
CA MET A 19 -5.89 1.84 3.92
C MET A 19 -6.69 2.91 4.67
N LEU A 20 -6.33 4.19 4.51
CA LEU A 20 -7.06 5.26 5.18
C LEU A 20 -8.49 5.38 4.67
N HIS A 21 -8.71 5.23 3.37
CA HIS A 21 -10.06 5.24 2.81
C HIS A 21 -10.94 4.17 3.47
N GLY A 22 -10.45 2.93 3.60
CA GLY A 22 -11.15 1.86 4.32
C GLY A 22 -11.38 2.16 5.82
N VAL A 23 -10.46 2.91 6.47
CA VAL A 23 -10.68 3.39 7.86
C VAL A 23 -11.78 4.45 7.91
N LEU A 24 -11.85 5.34 6.92
CA LEU A 24 -12.83 6.43 6.86
C LEU A 24 -14.24 5.94 6.48
N GLU A 25 -14.36 4.88 5.69
CA GLU A 25 -15.65 4.24 5.40
C GLU A 25 -16.32 3.76 6.69
N GLY A 26 -17.39 4.42 7.12
CA GLY A 26 -18.11 4.14 8.36
C GLY A 26 -17.51 4.81 9.62
N ALA A 27 -16.49 5.66 9.48
CA ALA A 27 -16.12 6.58 10.53
C ALA A 27 -17.14 7.71 10.65
N SER A 28 -17.45 8.13 11.89
CA SER A 28 -18.30 9.30 12.09
C SER A 28 -17.58 10.57 11.62
N HIS A 29 -18.20 11.28 10.67
CA HIS A 29 -17.67 12.54 10.11
C HIS A 29 -17.47 13.62 11.20
N GLU A 30 -18.20 13.54 12.30
CA GLU A 30 -18.08 14.48 13.41
C GLU A 30 -16.81 14.24 14.26
N HIS A 31 -16.28 13.02 14.21
CA HIS A 31 -15.16 12.61 15.04
C HIS A 31 -13.82 12.61 14.31
N VAL A 32 -13.82 12.68 12.98
CA VAL A 32 -12.58 12.65 12.18
C VAL A 32 -12.43 13.95 11.39
N GLU A 33 -11.32 14.63 11.60
CA GLU A 33 -10.93 15.82 10.85
C GLU A 33 -9.66 15.53 10.05
N LEU A 34 -9.60 16.04 8.82
CA LEU A 34 -8.51 15.76 7.88
C LEU A 34 -7.77 17.06 7.54
N VAL A 35 -6.45 17.04 7.62
CA VAL A 35 -5.60 18.17 7.24
C VAL A 35 -4.62 17.71 6.17
N PHE A 36 -4.80 18.21 4.95
CA PHE A 36 -3.92 17.93 3.83
C PHE A 36 -2.81 18.97 3.71
N LEU A 37 -1.57 18.51 3.49
CA LEU A 37 -0.43 19.41 3.24
C LEU A 37 -0.33 19.87 1.78
N GLN A 38 -1.11 19.29 0.89
CA GLN A 38 -1.27 19.71 -0.50
C GLN A 38 -2.72 19.47 -0.93
N PRO A 39 -3.28 20.32 -1.83
CA PRO A 39 -4.60 20.09 -2.39
C PRO A 39 -4.60 18.90 -3.34
N GLY A 40 -5.78 18.41 -3.67
CA GLY A 40 -5.98 17.36 -4.66
C GLY A 40 -7.41 16.82 -4.63
N PRO A 41 -7.83 16.09 -5.67
CA PRO A 41 -9.20 15.64 -5.85
C PRO A 41 -9.75 14.79 -4.70
N TRP A 42 -8.90 14.00 -4.04
CA TRP A 42 -9.34 13.20 -2.89
C TRP A 42 -9.70 14.05 -1.67
N ALA A 43 -9.00 15.17 -1.46
CA ALA A 43 -9.38 16.11 -0.40
C ALA A 43 -10.76 16.72 -0.66
N ASP A 44 -11.06 17.05 -1.93
CA ASP A 44 -12.36 17.61 -2.35
C ASP A 44 -13.47 16.55 -2.25
N GLU A 45 -13.20 15.31 -2.65
CA GLU A 45 -14.10 14.15 -2.52
C GLU A 45 -14.50 13.92 -1.04
N LEU A 46 -13.53 13.89 -0.13
CA LEU A 46 -13.79 13.70 1.29
C LEU A 46 -14.54 14.87 1.91
N ALA A 47 -14.29 16.10 1.46
CA ALA A 47 -15.07 17.26 1.88
C ALA A 47 -16.52 17.15 1.39
N ALA A 48 -16.74 16.72 0.15
CA ALA A 48 -18.07 16.49 -0.41
C ALA A 48 -18.81 15.33 0.30
N ALA A 49 -18.08 14.32 0.78
CA ALA A 49 -18.60 13.23 1.60
C ALA A 49 -18.95 13.64 3.04
N GLY A 50 -18.72 14.92 3.45
CA GLY A 50 -19.12 15.46 4.73
C GLY A 50 -18.02 15.48 5.80
N PHE A 51 -16.81 15.04 5.50
CA PHE A 51 -15.67 15.18 6.41
C PHE A 51 -15.25 16.65 6.53
N ARG A 52 -14.79 17.03 7.72
CA ARG A 52 -14.14 18.32 7.91
C ARG A 52 -12.72 18.26 7.35
N VAL A 53 -12.51 18.88 6.20
CA VAL A 53 -11.22 18.93 5.50
C VAL A 53 -10.64 20.34 5.56
N GLU A 54 -9.35 20.46 5.89
CA GLU A 54 -8.59 21.72 5.78
C GLU A 54 -7.31 21.47 4.96
N VAL A 55 -7.01 22.34 3.99
CA VAL A 55 -5.79 22.25 3.18
C VAL A 55 -4.80 23.31 3.66
N VAL A 56 -3.65 22.85 4.18
CA VAL A 56 -2.53 23.71 4.59
C VAL A 56 -1.42 23.52 3.57
N ARG A 57 -1.31 24.44 2.61
CA ARG A 57 -0.29 24.37 1.54
C ARG A 57 1.11 24.42 2.12
N ALA A 58 1.69 23.26 2.40
CA ALA A 58 3.03 23.13 2.95
C ALA A 58 4.10 23.41 1.90
N GLY A 59 5.16 24.12 2.29
CA GLY A 59 6.37 24.25 1.50
C GLY A 59 7.19 22.96 1.50
N ARG A 60 8.27 22.94 0.71
CA ARG A 60 9.26 21.84 0.76
C ARG A 60 10.02 21.90 2.09
N LEU A 61 10.39 20.75 2.65
CA LEU A 61 11.12 20.66 3.93
C LEU A 61 12.40 21.53 3.97
N ARG A 62 13.09 21.68 2.84
CA ARG A 62 14.27 22.54 2.70
C ARG A 62 13.98 24.04 2.75
N GLN A 63 12.71 24.46 2.62
CA GLN A 63 12.28 25.87 2.72
C GLN A 63 11.87 26.16 4.17
N LEU A 64 12.85 26.43 5.04
CA LEU A 64 12.67 26.51 6.49
C LEU A 64 11.56 27.49 6.92
N HIS A 65 11.47 28.67 6.29
CA HIS A 65 10.44 29.66 6.59
C HIS A 65 9.02 29.13 6.28
N ARG A 66 8.84 28.40 5.16
CA ARG A 66 7.56 27.78 4.79
C ARG A 66 7.25 26.59 5.67
N TRP A 67 8.26 25.79 6.02
CA TRP A 67 8.12 24.72 6.97
C TRP A 67 7.62 25.25 8.32
N LEU A 68 8.26 26.30 8.86
CA LEU A 68 7.86 26.93 10.12
C LEU A 68 6.44 27.51 10.05
N ALA A 69 6.07 28.21 8.97
CA ALA A 69 4.73 28.72 8.77
C ALA A 69 3.68 27.59 8.77
N THR A 70 3.99 26.47 8.12
CA THR A 70 3.11 25.26 8.12
C THR A 70 2.96 24.68 9.53
N VAL A 71 4.06 24.55 10.26
CA VAL A 71 4.06 24.04 11.65
C VAL A 71 3.22 24.95 12.56
N LEU A 72 3.38 26.28 12.46
CA LEU A 72 2.59 27.23 13.23
C LEU A 72 1.09 27.16 12.88
N ARG A 73 0.75 27.04 11.60
CA ARG A 73 -0.63 26.86 11.14
C ARG A 73 -1.27 25.58 11.69
N LEU A 74 -0.55 24.45 11.60
CA LEU A 74 -0.97 23.18 12.18
C LEU A 74 -1.15 23.29 13.71
N ALA A 75 -0.23 23.94 14.41
CA ALA A 75 -0.34 24.16 15.86
C ALA A 75 -1.59 24.97 16.22
N GLN A 76 -1.94 25.99 15.42
CA GLN A 76 -3.19 26.76 15.61
C GLN A 76 -4.43 25.89 15.40
N ILE A 77 -4.44 25.04 14.36
CA ILE A 77 -5.53 24.09 14.10
C ILE A 77 -5.67 23.13 15.28
N ILE A 78 -4.57 22.51 15.73
CA ILE A 78 -4.55 21.57 16.86
C ILE A 78 -5.08 22.24 18.13
N ARG A 79 -4.64 23.46 18.47
CA ARG A 79 -5.10 24.21 19.64
C ARG A 79 -6.59 24.51 19.57
N ARG A 80 -7.11 24.90 18.40
CA ARG A 80 -8.52 25.25 18.19
C ARG A 80 -9.42 24.00 18.25
N ARG A 81 -8.99 22.91 17.66
CA ARG A 81 -9.76 21.66 17.53
C ARG A 81 -9.69 20.78 18.78
N ARG A 82 -8.58 20.83 19.50
CA ARG A 82 -8.30 20.00 20.70
C ARG A 82 -8.61 18.51 20.47
N PRO A 83 -8.02 17.85 19.46
CA PRO A 83 -8.27 16.45 19.19
C PRO A 83 -7.76 15.58 20.35
N ASP A 84 -8.37 14.40 20.51
CA ASP A 84 -7.90 13.38 21.46
C ASP A 84 -6.69 12.64 20.89
N VAL A 85 -6.63 12.50 19.55
CA VAL A 85 -5.52 11.89 18.79
C VAL A 85 -5.13 12.80 17.64
N ILE A 86 -3.83 13.02 17.47
CA ILE A 86 -3.21 13.64 16.29
C ILE A 86 -2.47 12.53 15.55
N LEU A 87 -2.95 12.16 14.36
CA LEU A 87 -2.41 11.06 13.58
C LEU A 87 -1.67 11.57 12.36
N ASN A 88 -0.35 11.43 12.35
CA ASN A 88 0.47 11.77 11.19
C ASN A 88 0.60 10.56 10.27
N TRP A 89 -0.04 10.61 9.11
CA TRP A 89 -0.24 9.46 8.21
C TRP A 89 0.99 9.12 7.35
N SER A 90 2.13 9.75 7.57
CA SER A 90 3.40 9.45 6.89
C SER A 90 4.59 10.05 7.62
N ALA A 91 5.82 9.65 7.26
CA ALA A 91 7.04 10.28 7.76
C ALA A 91 7.08 11.79 7.43
N LYS A 92 6.62 12.19 6.23
CA LYS A 92 6.53 13.61 5.85
C LYS A 92 5.61 14.37 6.80
N THR A 93 4.41 13.88 7.08
CA THR A 93 3.47 14.57 7.98
C THR A 93 3.94 14.55 9.43
N GLN A 94 4.68 13.52 9.87
CA GLN A 94 5.32 13.49 11.19
C GLN A 94 6.30 14.65 11.36
N LEU A 95 7.07 15.02 10.32
CA LEU A 95 8.02 16.13 10.37
C LEU A 95 7.36 17.51 10.54
N TYR A 96 6.07 17.63 10.24
CA TYR A 96 5.28 18.87 10.47
C TYR A 96 4.40 18.73 11.71
N GLY A 97 3.72 17.60 11.86
CA GLY A 97 2.71 17.39 12.88
C GLY A 97 3.28 17.23 14.28
N ALA A 98 4.43 16.56 14.44
CA ALA A 98 5.04 16.40 15.75
C ALA A 98 5.53 17.74 16.37
N PRO A 99 6.25 18.62 15.65
CA PRO A 99 6.56 19.96 16.13
C PRO A 99 5.31 20.79 16.41
N ALA A 100 4.28 20.69 15.55
CA ALA A 100 3.03 21.39 15.75
C ALA A 100 2.28 20.93 17.01
N ALA A 101 2.22 19.62 17.26
CA ALA A 101 1.65 19.05 18.48
C ALA A 101 2.42 19.50 19.73
N ALA A 102 3.75 19.58 19.65
CA ALA A 102 4.59 20.10 20.73
C ALA A 102 4.29 21.57 21.05
N LEU A 103 4.24 22.42 20.01
CA LEU A 103 3.89 23.83 20.16
C LEU A 103 2.45 24.01 20.69
N ALA A 104 1.54 23.09 20.37
CA ALA A 104 0.18 23.10 20.90
C ALA A 104 0.06 22.56 22.34
N GLY A 105 1.13 22.03 22.94
CA GLY A 105 1.12 21.40 24.25
C GLY A 105 0.47 20.02 24.26
N MET A 106 0.42 19.33 23.08
CA MET A 106 -0.31 18.07 22.88
C MET A 106 0.58 16.94 22.36
N SER A 107 1.91 16.96 22.62
CA SER A 107 2.83 15.91 22.19
C SER A 107 2.42 14.50 22.63
N GLY A 108 1.77 14.36 23.80
CA GLY A 108 1.27 13.07 24.30
C GLY A 108 0.08 12.50 23.51
N ARG A 109 -0.51 13.26 22.60
CA ARG A 109 -1.61 12.84 21.71
C ARG A 109 -1.16 12.56 20.29
N ASN A 110 0.13 12.78 19.98
CA ASN A 110 0.72 12.62 18.66
C ASN A 110 1.05 11.16 18.41
N ILE A 111 0.54 10.59 17.32
CA ILE A 111 0.84 9.23 16.82
C ILE A 111 1.36 9.38 15.39
N TRP A 112 2.40 8.65 15.07
CA TRP A 112 2.91 8.54 13.70
C TRP A 112 2.57 7.19 13.11
N TRP A 113 2.09 7.17 11.85
CA TRP A 113 1.83 5.95 11.10
C TRP A 113 2.89 5.73 10.02
N GLN A 114 3.63 4.62 10.12
CA GLN A 114 4.67 4.23 9.18
C GLN A 114 4.14 3.19 8.20
N HIS A 115 4.05 3.57 6.92
CA HIS A 115 3.54 2.71 5.84
C HIS A 115 4.63 1.99 5.05
N SER A 116 5.89 2.40 5.19
CA SER A 116 7.03 1.82 4.48
C SER A 116 7.90 1.00 5.41
N ILE A 117 8.74 0.16 4.83
CA ILE A 117 9.87 -0.44 5.56
C ILE A 117 10.92 0.65 5.71
N ALA A 118 11.24 1.01 6.94
CA ALA A 118 12.24 2.03 7.24
C ALA A 118 13.61 1.58 6.75
N THR A 119 14.24 2.38 5.89
CA THR A 119 15.56 2.09 5.32
C THR A 119 16.71 2.69 6.13
N GLY A 120 16.40 3.50 7.13
CA GLY A 120 17.39 4.28 7.88
C GLY A 120 17.84 5.54 7.14
N ALA A 121 17.14 5.95 6.08
CA ALA A 121 17.34 7.24 5.45
C ALA A 121 17.15 8.38 6.46
N TRP A 122 17.71 9.54 6.17
CA TRP A 122 17.67 10.70 7.08
C TRP A 122 16.25 11.08 7.51
N ILE A 123 15.28 10.93 6.61
CA ILE A 123 13.87 11.25 6.88
C ILE A 123 13.27 10.26 7.90
N ASP A 124 13.58 8.97 7.78
CA ASP A 124 13.12 7.94 8.73
C ASP A 124 13.70 8.18 10.11
N ARG A 125 15.01 8.47 10.19
CA ARG A 125 15.72 8.75 11.45
C ARG A 125 15.17 10.00 12.12
N LEU A 126 14.99 11.08 11.35
CA LEU A 126 14.47 12.34 11.88
C LEU A 126 13.03 12.18 12.37
N ALA A 127 12.15 11.53 11.60
CA ALA A 127 10.78 11.25 12.02
C ALA A 127 10.72 10.38 13.30
N THR A 128 11.65 9.41 13.44
CA THR A 128 11.76 8.53 14.61
C THR A 128 12.18 9.29 15.88
N LEU A 129 13.01 10.33 15.75
CA LEU A 129 13.48 11.13 16.89
C LEU A 129 12.43 12.12 17.41
N LEU A 130 11.46 12.51 16.59
CA LEU A 130 10.46 13.49 16.96
C LEU A 130 9.49 12.95 18.03
N PRO A 131 8.96 13.84 18.91
CA PRO A 131 8.01 13.44 19.94
C PRO A 131 6.77 12.76 19.34
N THR A 132 6.51 11.55 19.79
CA THR A 132 5.28 10.82 19.48
C THR A 132 4.89 9.96 20.67
N ARG A 133 3.62 9.62 20.83
CA ARG A 133 3.13 8.68 21.85
C ARG A 133 3.44 7.24 21.47
N ALA A 134 3.22 6.90 20.20
CA ALA A 134 3.46 5.58 19.64
C ALA A 134 3.67 5.68 18.12
N ILE A 135 4.17 4.61 17.52
CA ILE A 135 4.36 4.48 16.08
C ILE A 135 3.53 3.30 15.60
N GLY A 136 2.49 3.57 14.80
CA GLY A 136 1.68 2.56 14.12
C GLY A 136 2.40 2.06 12.86
N CYS A 137 2.35 0.76 12.62
CA CYS A 137 2.92 0.12 11.42
C CYS A 137 1.88 -0.77 10.76
N THR A 138 1.98 -0.92 9.44
CA THR A 138 1.05 -1.74 8.65
C THR A 138 1.39 -3.23 8.67
N SER A 139 2.60 -3.59 9.12
CA SER A 139 3.10 -4.97 9.18
C SER A 139 4.12 -5.15 10.28
N LEU A 140 4.35 -6.38 10.71
CA LEU A 140 5.43 -6.74 11.63
C LEU A 140 6.81 -6.45 11.00
N ALA A 141 6.94 -6.65 9.68
CA ALA A 141 8.16 -6.31 8.96
C ALA A 141 8.47 -4.81 9.03
N ALA A 142 7.47 -3.95 8.83
CA ALA A 142 7.62 -2.51 8.97
C ALA A 142 7.94 -2.12 10.43
N ALA A 143 7.29 -2.75 11.40
CA ALA A 143 7.55 -2.52 12.83
C ALA A 143 8.99 -2.91 13.21
N ARG A 144 9.47 -4.09 12.80
CA ARG A 144 10.85 -4.54 13.04
C ARG A 144 11.88 -3.60 12.42
N ALA A 145 11.65 -3.16 11.17
CA ALA A 145 12.53 -2.19 10.51
C ALA A 145 12.54 -0.85 11.26
N GLN A 146 11.38 -0.40 11.75
CA GLN A 146 11.26 0.81 12.55
C GLN A 146 11.99 0.67 13.90
N GLU A 147 11.90 -0.47 14.56
CA GLU A 147 12.59 -0.76 15.82
C GLU A 147 14.12 -0.77 15.70
N GLN A 148 14.65 -1.13 14.53
CA GLN A 148 16.10 -1.02 14.25
C GLN A 148 16.62 0.42 14.32
N LEU A 149 15.75 1.41 14.10
CA LEU A 149 16.08 2.82 14.28
C LEU A 149 16.05 3.28 15.74
N ARG A 150 15.81 2.36 16.68
CA ARG A 150 15.77 2.57 18.14
C ARG A 150 14.83 3.72 18.54
N PRO A 151 13.55 3.64 18.23
CA PRO A 151 12.57 4.64 18.64
C PRO A 151 12.49 4.71 20.16
N ARG A 152 12.26 5.91 20.70
CA ARG A 152 12.05 6.12 22.14
C ARG A 152 10.65 5.68 22.59
N ARG A 153 9.80 5.30 21.68
CA ARG A 153 8.40 4.92 21.90
C ARG A 153 8.11 3.57 21.28
N ARG A 154 7.10 2.88 21.82
CA ARG A 154 6.68 1.58 21.29
C ARG A 154 6.13 1.67 19.89
N THR A 155 6.39 0.65 19.09
CA THR A 155 5.66 0.36 17.86
C THR A 155 4.45 -0.52 18.18
N PHE A 156 3.43 -0.43 17.32
CA PHE A 156 2.30 -1.36 17.31
C PHE A 156 1.88 -1.61 15.87
N VAL A 157 1.22 -2.74 15.63
CA VAL A 157 0.85 -3.17 14.28
C VAL A 157 -0.65 -3.24 14.14
N VAL A 158 -1.17 -2.64 13.07
CA VAL A 158 -2.51 -2.88 12.57
C VAL A 158 -2.38 -3.23 11.09
N SER A 159 -2.59 -4.49 10.76
CA SER A 159 -2.55 -4.96 9.39
C SER A 159 -3.61 -4.26 8.55
N ALA A 160 -3.24 -3.85 7.35
CA ALA A 160 -4.18 -3.27 6.40
C ALA A 160 -5.26 -4.30 6.02
N GLY A 161 -6.40 -3.79 5.58
CA GLY A 161 -7.48 -4.54 4.97
C GLY A 161 -7.73 -4.10 3.53
N SER A 162 -8.65 -4.75 2.88
CA SER A 162 -9.16 -4.38 1.57
C SER A 162 -10.69 -4.47 1.59
N PRO A 163 -11.40 -3.58 0.88
CA PRO A 163 -12.84 -3.71 0.74
C PRO A 163 -13.22 -4.98 -0.02
N PRO A 164 -14.44 -5.51 0.19
CA PRO A 164 -14.95 -6.57 -0.66
C PRO A 164 -15.02 -6.11 -2.12
N PRO A 165 -14.84 -7.02 -3.09
CA PRO A 165 -14.93 -6.67 -4.50
C PRO A 165 -16.33 -6.14 -4.82
N GLU A 166 -16.42 -5.07 -5.59
CA GLU A 166 -17.69 -4.57 -6.10
C GLU A 166 -18.30 -5.59 -7.05
N THR A 167 -19.56 -5.97 -6.78
CA THR A 167 -20.29 -6.97 -7.58
C THR A 167 -20.67 -6.47 -8.96
N SER A 168 -20.65 -5.16 -9.21
CA SER A 168 -21.04 -4.51 -10.46
C SER A 168 -19.90 -4.31 -11.47
N ALA A 169 -18.64 -4.43 -11.03
CA ALA A 169 -17.51 -4.28 -11.94
C ALA A 169 -17.33 -5.54 -12.79
N GLY A 170 -17.71 -5.47 -14.06
CA GLY A 170 -17.40 -6.53 -15.04
C GLY A 170 -15.89 -6.70 -15.22
N ALA A 171 -15.46 -7.89 -15.69
CA ALA A 171 -14.07 -8.13 -16.04
C ALA A 171 -13.63 -7.19 -17.20
N ALA A 172 -12.39 -6.70 -17.15
CA ALA A 172 -11.83 -5.91 -18.24
C ALA A 172 -11.70 -6.76 -19.52
N SER A 173 -11.87 -6.13 -20.68
CA SER A 173 -11.57 -6.79 -21.94
C SER A 173 -10.08 -6.92 -22.13
N LEU A 174 -9.57 -8.16 -22.14
CA LEU A 174 -8.20 -8.45 -22.56
C LEU A 174 -8.11 -8.61 -24.08
N PRO A 175 -6.94 -8.43 -24.69
CA PRO A 175 -6.71 -8.77 -26.09
C PRO A 175 -7.22 -10.18 -26.37
N ALA A 176 -8.05 -10.34 -27.42
CA ALA A 176 -8.68 -11.61 -27.76
C ALA A 176 -7.63 -12.69 -28.06
N GLY A 177 -7.88 -13.92 -27.59
CA GLY A 177 -7.13 -15.11 -28.05
C GLY A 177 -5.95 -15.53 -27.19
N THR A 178 -5.91 -15.21 -25.89
CA THR A 178 -4.77 -15.67 -25.10
C THR A 178 -4.78 -17.18 -24.90
N GLY A 179 -5.91 -17.86 -24.70
CA GLY A 179 -5.97 -19.31 -24.45
C GLY A 179 -4.94 -19.83 -23.43
N ARG A 180 -4.22 -18.92 -22.80
CA ARG A 180 -3.09 -19.11 -21.88
C ARG A 180 -3.47 -18.54 -20.51
N PRO A 181 -2.87 -19.07 -19.43
CA PRO A 181 -3.03 -18.44 -18.12
C PRO A 181 -2.67 -16.94 -18.15
N VAL A 182 -3.47 -16.12 -17.45
CA VAL A 182 -3.20 -14.71 -17.27
C VAL A 182 -2.55 -14.49 -15.90
N VAL A 183 -1.33 -13.97 -15.91
CA VAL A 183 -0.61 -13.59 -14.70
C VAL A 183 -0.60 -12.07 -14.61
N GLY A 184 -1.07 -11.51 -13.51
CA GLY A 184 -1.13 -10.07 -13.33
C GLY A 184 -0.14 -9.55 -12.32
N LEU A 185 0.36 -8.36 -12.57
CA LEU A 185 1.16 -7.57 -11.65
C LEU A 185 0.55 -6.18 -11.58
N VAL A 186 0.05 -5.80 -10.39
CA VAL A 186 -0.65 -4.53 -10.18
C VAL A 186 0.16 -3.67 -9.23
N GLY A 187 0.45 -2.45 -9.63
CA GLY A 187 1.16 -1.48 -8.81
C GLY A 187 1.95 -0.48 -9.62
N ARG A 188 2.42 0.56 -8.95
CA ARG A 188 3.22 1.62 -9.59
C ARG A 188 4.44 1.06 -10.32
N LEU A 189 4.77 1.65 -11.45
CA LEU A 189 5.96 1.28 -12.21
C LEU A 189 7.20 1.86 -11.51
N GLN A 190 7.84 1.03 -10.72
CA GLN A 190 9.07 1.36 -9.98
C GLN A 190 9.97 0.12 -9.89
N PRO A 191 11.32 0.25 -9.99
CA PRO A 191 12.23 -0.89 -10.03
C PRO A 191 12.07 -1.89 -8.88
N TRP A 192 11.84 -1.39 -7.66
CA TRP A 192 11.65 -2.24 -6.48
C TRP A 192 10.34 -3.06 -6.49
N LYS A 193 9.36 -2.67 -7.32
CA LYS A 193 8.11 -3.42 -7.54
C LYS A 193 8.30 -4.68 -8.38
N GLY A 194 9.44 -4.83 -9.05
CA GLY A 194 9.87 -6.07 -9.66
C GLY A 194 9.24 -6.41 -11.00
N GLN A 195 8.65 -5.42 -11.72
CA GLN A 195 8.10 -5.66 -13.06
C GLN A 195 9.15 -6.22 -14.02
N GLN A 196 10.35 -5.62 -14.04
CA GLN A 196 11.45 -6.11 -14.88
C GLN A 196 11.84 -7.55 -14.53
N ARG A 197 12.01 -7.85 -13.24
CA ARG A 197 12.33 -9.22 -12.78
C ARG A 197 11.25 -10.23 -13.16
N MET A 198 10.00 -9.81 -13.22
CA MET A 198 8.90 -10.65 -13.66
C MET A 198 8.92 -10.90 -15.19
N LEU A 199 9.32 -9.91 -16.01
CA LEU A 199 9.55 -10.08 -17.44
C LEU A 199 10.70 -11.09 -17.70
N GLU A 200 11.80 -10.98 -16.96
CA GLU A 200 12.91 -11.91 -17.03
C GLU A 200 12.49 -13.33 -16.61
N ALA A 201 11.69 -13.46 -15.55
CA ALA A 201 11.11 -14.74 -15.12
C ALA A 201 10.18 -15.33 -16.20
N GLN A 202 9.42 -14.49 -16.92
CA GLN A 202 8.61 -14.91 -18.06
C GLN A 202 9.45 -15.45 -19.21
N GLY A 203 10.55 -14.77 -19.52
CA GLY A 203 11.52 -15.26 -20.52
C GLY A 203 12.07 -16.64 -20.19
N LEU A 204 12.47 -16.87 -18.92
CA LEU A 204 12.94 -18.16 -18.42
C LEU A 204 11.87 -19.26 -18.56
N LEU A 205 10.63 -18.97 -18.17
CA LEU A 205 9.51 -19.92 -18.25
C LEU A 205 9.15 -20.25 -19.70
N ARG A 206 9.16 -19.26 -20.59
CA ARG A 206 8.94 -19.46 -22.03
C ARG A 206 10.00 -20.39 -22.63
N GLY A 207 11.27 -20.21 -22.27
CA GLY A 207 12.37 -21.10 -22.68
C GLY A 207 12.19 -22.55 -22.20
N GLN A 208 11.38 -22.78 -21.15
CA GLN A 208 11.01 -24.10 -20.64
C GLN A 208 9.68 -24.62 -21.22
N GLY A 209 9.06 -23.93 -22.18
CA GLY A 209 7.78 -24.31 -22.78
C GLY A 209 6.52 -23.87 -22.00
N HIS A 210 6.67 -23.07 -20.93
CA HIS A 210 5.56 -22.56 -20.13
C HIS A 210 5.17 -21.15 -20.58
N ASN A 211 4.08 -21.06 -21.37
CA ASN A 211 3.59 -19.80 -21.91
C ASN A 211 2.42 -19.28 -21.08
N PHE A 212 2.42 -17.97 -20.79
CA PHE A 212 1.33 -17.23 -20.15
C PHE A 212 1.27 -15.81 -20.68
N HIS A 213 0.19 -15.11 -20.42
CA HIS A 213 0.06 -13.69 -20.72
C HIS A 213 0.32 -12.89 -19.44
N LEU A 214 1.29 -11.97 -19.48
CA LEU A 214 1.60 -11.07 -18.36
C LEU A 214 0.84 -9.76 -18.52
N LEU A 215 0.02 -9.42 -17.55
CA LEU A 215 -0.73 -8.18 -17.47
C LEU A 215 -0.09 -7.26 -16.43
N ILE A 216 0.46 -6.14 -16.84
CA ILE A 216 1.07 -5.13 -15.96
C ILE A 216 0.12 -3.94 -15.88
N VAL A 217 -0.45 -3.71 -14.69
CA VAL A 217 -1.42 -2.64 -14.43
C VAL A 217 -0.79 -1.63 -13.48
N GLY A 218 -0.68 -0.38 -13.91
CA GLY A 218 -0.15 0.74 -13.15
C GLY A 218 0.74 1.66 -13.98
N GLY A 219 1.01 2.83 -13.43
CA GLY A 219 1.82 3.90 -14.02
C GLY A 219 2.88 4.44 -13.07
N ASP A 220 3.59 5.49 -13.49
CA ASP A 220 4.53 6.25 -12.63
C ASP A 220 3.80 7.45 -11.97
N SER A 221 2.81 7.16 -11.14
CA SER A 221 1.91 8.14 -10.50
C SER A 221 2.61 9.26 -9.72
N TYR A 222 3.87 9.06 -9.33
CA TYR A 222 4.64 10.08 -8.57
C TYR A 222 5.73 10.76 -9.40
N GLY A 223 5.93 10.37 -10.66
CA GLY A 223 7.06 10.84 -11.46
C GLY A 223 8.43 10.50 -10.84
N LEU A 224 8.50 9.41 -10.06
CA LEU A 224 9.74 9.00 -9.36
C LEU A 224 10.67 8.16 -10.23
N SER A 225 10.14 7.58 -11.30
CA SER A 225 10.86 6.68 -12.20
C SER A 225 10.43 6.89 -13.65
N PRO A 226 10.52 8.10 -14.21
CA PRO A 226 9.95 8.45 -15.52
C PRO A 226 10.53 7.63 -16.68
N GLU A 227 11.78 7.16 -16.56
CA GLU A 227 12.45 6.32 -17.57
C GLU A 227 12.03 4.84 -17.48
N TYR A 228 11.45 4.41 -16.37
CA TYR A 228 11.23 2.98 -16.12
C TYR A 228 10.19 2.33 -17.05
N PRO A 229 9.08 2.99 -17.45
CA PRO A 229 8.19 2.43 -18.47
C PRO A 229 8.88 2.12 -19.80
N ALA A 230 9.76 3.01 -20.25
CA ALA A 230 10.54 2.79 -21.47
C ALA A 230 11.54 1.63 -21.33
N GLN A 231 12.19 1.50 -20.17
CA GLN A 231 13.06 0.37 -19.86
C GLN A 231 12.30 -0.97 -19.90
N LEU A 232 11.07 -1.01 -19.38
CA LEU A 232 10.22 -2.20 -19.45
C LEU A 232 9.88 -2.56 -20.91
N SER A 233 9.52 -1.58 -21.74
CA SER A 233 9.24 -1.79 -23.17
C SER A 233 10.46 -2.37 -23.88
N THR A 234 11.65 -1.80 -23.67
CA THR A 234 12.90 -2.33 -24.22
C THR A 234 13.17 -3.77 -23.75
N THR A 235 12.90 -4.09 -22.49
CA THR A 235 13.06 -5.46 -21.95
C THR A 235 12.08 -6.43 -22.63
N ILE A 236 10.83 -6.03 -22.87
CA ILE A 236 9.82 -6.82 -23.58
C ILE A 236 10.30 -7.16 -24.99
N GLU A 237 10.82 -6.18 -25.73
CA GLU A 237 11.36 -6.35 -27.09
C GLU A 237 12.59 -7.30 -27.08
N GLN A 238 13.55 -7.06 -26.19
CA GLN A 238 14.77 -7.89 -26.08
C GLN A 238 14.46 -9.34 -25.77
N LEU A 239 13.40 -9.62 -25.02
CA LEU A 239 12.98 -10.97 -24.67
C LEU A 239 11.98 -11.58 -25.67
N GLY A 240 11.57 -10.83 -26.70
CA GLY A 240 10.58 -11.24 -27.71
C GLY A 240 9.21 -11.53 -27.10
N LEU A 241 8.77 -10.73 -26.12
CA LEU A 241 7.55 -10.93 -25.34
C LEU A 241 6.39 -10.04 -25.77
N GLU A 242 6.47 -9.33 -26.90
CA GLU A 242 5.51 -8.32 -27.38
C GLU A 242 4.08 -8.88 -27.48
N ASN A 243 3.95 -10.15 -27.88
CA ASN A 243 2.64 -10.84 -27.98
C ASN A 243 2.24 -11.58 -26.69
N ALA A 244 2.98 -11.41 -25.59
CA ALA A 244 2.77 -12.13 -24.33
C ALA A 244 2.71 -11.19 -23.12
N VAL A 245 2.82 -9.87 -23.33
CA VAL A 245 2.74 -8.85 -22.28
C VAL A 245 1.80 -7.75 -22.71
N THR A 246 0.97 -7.30 -21.78
CA THR A 246 0.17 -6.07 -21.93
C THR A 246 0.52 -5.13 -20.79
N MET A 247 1.01 -3.94 -21.14
CA MET A 247 1.14 -2.83 -20.20
C MET A 247 -0.12 -1.96 -20.30
N VAL A 248 -0.96 -2.00 -19.27
CA VAL A 248 -2.26 -1.31 -19.25
C VAL A 248 -2.10 0.20 -19.01
N GLY A 249 -1.05 0.58 -18.27
CA GLY A 249 -0.91 1.94 -17.76
C GLY A 249 -1.67 2.15 -16.45
N GLU A 250 -1.78 3.40 -16.05
CA GLU A 250 -2.49 3.81 -14.83
C GLU A 250 -4.01 3.75 -15.05
N VAL A 251 -4.71 3.15 -14.09
CA VAL A 251 -6.16 3.03 -14.10
C VAL A 251 -6.73 3.49 -12.76
N PRO A 252 -7.94 4.10 -12.75
CA PRO A 252 -8.59 4.52 -11.50
C PRO A 252 -8.93 3.34 -10.57
N ASP A 253 -9.37 2.22 -11.15
CA ASP A 253 -9.71 0.97 -10.46
C ASP A 253 -9.04 -0.22 -11.14
N PRO A 254 -8.12 -0.94 -10.48
CA PRO A 254 -7.52 -2.15 -11.02
C PRO A 254 -8.43 -3.38 -10.90
N GLY A 255 -9.54 -3.30 -10.15
CA GLY A 255 -10.44 -4.42 -9.86
C GLY A 255 -10.89 -5.20 -11.09
N PRO A 256 -11.40 -4.55 -12.16
CA PRO A 256 -11.78 -5.21 -13.41
C PRO A 256 -10.64 -6.01 -14.06
N TYR A 257 -9.41 -5.53 -13.98
CA TYR A 257 -8.24 -6.24 -14.50
C TYR A 257 -7.85 -7.42 -13.60
N ILE A 258 -7.86 -7.24 -12.27
CA ILE A 258 -7.58 -8.33 -11.32
C ILE A 258 -8.55 -9.49 -11.57
N GLN A 259 -9.83 -9.19 -11.86
CA GLN A 259 -10.84 -10.22 -12.15
C GLN A 259 -10.49 -11.11 -13.34
N THR A 260 -9.65 -10.66 -14.28
CA THR A 260 -9.23 -11.43 -15.47
C THR A 260 -8.03 -12.33 -15.20
N MET A 261 -7.41 -12.23 -14.05
CA MET A 261 -6.16 -12.92 -13.74
C MET A 261 -6.40 -14.34 -13.20
N ASP A 262 -5.61 -15.28 -13.64
CA ASP A 262 -5.48 -16.60 -13.02
C ASP A 262 -4.58 -16.58 -11.78
N VAL A 263 -3.56 -15.73 -11.81
CA VAL A 263 -2.59 -15.54 -10.73
C VAL A 263 -2.27 -14.06 -10.61
N LEU A 264 -2.39 -13.51 -9.41
CA LEU A 264 -1.90 -12.17 -9.10
C LEU A 264 -0.54 -12.26 -8.40
N VAL A 265 0.47 -11.61 -8.97
CA VAL A 265 1.84 -11.62 -8.46
C VAL A 265 2.21 -10.26 -7.87
N ASN A 266 2.80 -10.28 -6.68
CA ASN A 266 3.55 -9.15 -6.14
C ASN A 266 5.03 -9.53 -6.09
N ALA A 267 5.81 -8.95 -7.00
CA ALA A 267 7.25 -9.20 -7.13
C ALA A 267 8.11 -8.17 -6.38
N SER A 268 7.50 -7.34 -5.51
CA SER A 268 8.23 -6.35 -4.70
C SER A 268 9.18 -7.03 -3.72
N ASP A 269 10.37 -6.45 -3.55
CA ASP A 269 11.34 -6.98 -2.60
C ASP A 269 12.16 -5.82 -1.97
N PRO A 270 11.89 -5.48 -0.68
CA PRO A 270 10.77 -5.96 0.15
C PRO A 270 9.43 -5.24 -0.13
N GLU A 271 8.30 -5.91 0.17
CA GLU A 271 6.97 -5.28 0.14
C GLU A 271 6.54 -4.88 1.55
N PRO A 272 6.16 -3.61 1.82
CA PRO A 272 5.72 -3.21 3.15
C PRO A 272 4.53 -3.98 3.71
N PHE A 273 3.49 -4.22 2.88
CA PHE A 273 2.35 -5.05 3.24
C PHE A 273 1.81 -5.85 2.05
N GLY A 274 1.39 -5.17 0.97
CA GLY A 274 0.88 -5.81 -0.23
C GLY A 274 -0.66 -5.88 -0.28
N ILE A 275 -1.35 -4.74 -0.10
CA ILE A 275 -2.82 -4.66 -0.13
C ILE A 275 -3.40 -5.29 -1.40
N VAL A 276 -2.76 -5.11 -2.55
CA VAL A 276 -3.19 -5.69 -3.82
C VAL A 276 -3.34 -7.22 -3.77
N LEU A 277 -2.54 -7.90 -2.95
CA LEU A 277 -2.69 -9.34 -2.75
C LEU A 277 -3.99 -9.67 -2.01
N LEU A 278 -4.41 -8.83 -1.07
CA LEU A 278 -5.72 -8.97 -0.41
C LEU A 278 -6.86 -8.73 -1.41
N GLU A 279 -6.70 -7.80 -2.35
CA GLU A 279 -7.66 -7.55 -3.43
C GLU A 279 -7.83 -8.78 -4.34
N GLY A 280 -6.72 -9.47 -4.64
CA GLY A 280 -6.73 -10.75 -5.35
C GLY A 280 -7.40 -11.86 -4.53
N MET A 281 -7.03 -12.00 -3.25
CA MET A 281 -7.63 -13.00 -2.34
C MET A 281 -9.13 -12.76 -2.18
N ALA A 282 -9.58 -11.50 -2.04
CA ALA A 282 -10.99 -11.13 -1.96
C ALA A 282 -11.80 -11.62 -3.18
N ARG A 283 -11.20 -11.55 -4.37
CA ARG A 283 -11.79 -11.98 -5.64
C ARG A 283 -11.65 -13.49 -5.90
N GLY A 284 -11.00 -14.23 -5.01
CA GLY A 284 -10.75 -15.65 -5.20
C GLY A 284 -9.74 -15.93 -6.32
N ILE A 285 -8.73 -15.07 -6.47
CA ILE A 285 -7.62 -15.25 -7.38
C ILE A 285 -6.44 -15.85 -6.61
N ALA A 286 -5.72 -16.79 -7.24
CA ALA A 286 -4.49 -17.33 -6.65
C ALA A 286 -3.41 -16.24 -6.56
N VAL A 287 -2.79 -16.11 -5.40
CA VAL A 287 -1.77 -15.05 -5.17
C VAL A 287 -0.37 -15.65 -5.03
N MET A 288 0.61 -14.91 -5.55
CA MET A 288 2.02 -15.19 -5.37
C MET A 288 2.75 -13.91 -4.94
N ALA A 289 3.66 -14.02 -3.98
CA ALA A 289 4.50 -12.90 -3.55
C ALA A 289 5.94 -13.35 -3.28
N VAL A 290 6.85 -12.38 -3.13
CA VAL A 290 8.19 -12.64 -2.58
C VAL A 290 8.07 -12.86 -1.07
N ASN A 291 8.84 -13.80 -0.53
CA ASN A 291 8.94 -14.09 0.90
C ASN A 291 9.77 -13.00 1.63
N SER A 292 9.34 -11.75 1.51
CA SER A 292 10.05 -10.58 2.02
C SER A 292 9.05 -9.48 2.40
N GLY A 293 9.24 -8.88 3.56
CA GLY A 293 8.35 -7.83 4.06
C GLY A 293 7.05 -8.35 4.66
N GLY A 294 5.92 -7.74 4.32
CA GLY A 294 4.59 -8.01 4.85
C GLY A 294 3.87 -9.25 4.32
N PRO A 295 4.00 -9.66 3.02
CA PRO A 295 3.25 -10.78 2.48
C PRO A 295 3.35 -12.09 3.27
N PRO A 296 4.50 -12.50 3.84
CA PRO A 296 4.61 -13.69 4.69
C PRO A 296 3.76 -13.65 5.98
N GLU A 297 3.25 -12.50 6.36
CA GLU A 297 2.43 -12.36 7.56
C GLU A 297 0.98 -12.84 7.35
N PHE A 298 0.53 -12.88 6.09
CA PHE A 298 -0.82 -13.29 5.75
C PHE A 298 -0.91 -14.38 4.67
N ILE A 299 0.18 -14.62 3.91
CA ILE A 299 0.25 -15.75 2.96
C ILE A 299 0.96 -16.93 3.63
N GLU A 300 0.22 -18.02 3.79
CA GLU A 300 0.77 -19.31 4.18
C GLU A 300 1.18 -20.07 2.90
N HIS A 301 2.51 -20.21 2.68
CA HIS A 301 3.03 -20.85 1.47
C HIS A 301 2.43 -22.24 1.22
N GLY A 302 1.91 -22.46 0.00
CA GLY A 302 1.29 -23.73 -0.42
C GLY A 302 -0.12 -23.96 0.14
N ARG A 303 -0.65 -23.06 0.96
CA ARG A 303 -1.98 -23.15 1.54
C ARG A 303 -2.90 -22.01 1.09
N THR A 304 -2.53 -20.75 1.33
CA THR A 304 -3.35 -19.57 0.98
C THR A 304 -2.75 -18.75 -0.16
N GLY A 305 -1.61 -19.16 -0.67
CA GLY A 305 -0.87 -18.55 -1.78
C GLY A 305 0.52 -19.16 -1.90
N VAL A 306 1.35 -18.58 -2.76
CA VAL A 306 2.72 -19.01 -2.98
C VAL A 306 3.69 -17.90 -2.60
N LEU A 307 4.78 -18.24 -1.90
CA LEU A 307 5.87 -17.34 -1.59
C LEU A 307 7.12 -17.77 -2.38
N ALA A 308 7.61 -16.92 -3.27
CA ALA A 308 8.90 -17.07 -3.91
C ALA A 308 10.01 -16.78 -2.89
N ARG A 309 11.09 -17.53 -2.93
CA ARG A 309 12.17 -17.44 -1.96
C ARG A 309 12.83 -16.05 -1.94
N SER A 310 12.96 -15.43 -3.12
CA SER A 310 13.46 -14.07 -3.30
C SER A 310 12.85 -13.44 -4.57
N GLY A 311 13.13 -12.16 -4.80
CA GLY A 311 12.74 -11.44 -6.02
C GLY A 311 13.60 -11.78 -7.26
N GLU A 312 14.54 -12.69 -7.17
CA GLU A 312 15.35 -13.12 -8.32
C GLU A 312 14.47 -13.78 -9.40
N PRO A 313 14.70 -13.49 -10.70
CA PRO A 313 13.89 -14.02 -11.79
C PRO A 313 13.74 -15.54 -11.79
N SER A 314 14.81 -16.27 -11.47
CA SER A 314 14.80 -17.73 -11.38
C SER A 314 13.92 -18.26 -10.24
N GLU A 315 13.89 -17.58 -9.09
CA GLU A 315 13.05 -17.94 -7.95
C GLU A 315 11.58 -17.56 -8.19
N LEU A 316 11.33 -16.43 -8.88
CA LEU A 316 9.98 -16.07 -9.32
C LEU A 316 9.45 -17.09 -10.34
N ALA A 317 10.25 -17.48 -11.32
CA ALA A 317 9.90 -18.51 -12.31
C ALA A 317 9.60 -19.86 -11.66
N LYS A 318 10.45 -20.31 -10.74
CA LYS A 318 10.27 -21.56 -9.98
C LYS A 318 8.98 -21.56 -9.18
N ALA A 319 8.65 -20.46 -8.50
CA ALA A 319 7.46 -20.33 -7.68
C ALA A 319 6.18 -20.24 -8.54
N LEU A 320 6.24 -19.60 -9.70
CA LEU A 320 5.08 -19.43 -10.58
C LEU A 320 4.75 -20.69 -11.39
N LYS A 321 5.76 -21.48 -11.79
CA LYS A 321 5.58 -22.67 -12.65
C LYS A 321 4.47 -23.60 -12.22
N PRO A 322 4.35 -24.04 -10.95
CA PRO A 322 3.26 -24.91 -10.51
C PRO A 322 1.87 -24.29 -10.73
N LEU A 323 1.76 -22.96 -10.57
CA LEU A 323 0.51 -22.21 -10.77
C LEU A 323 0.13 -22.15 -12.26
N LEU A 324 1.08 -22.12 -13.17
CA LEU A 324 0.79 -22.11 -14.61
C LEU A 324 0.23 -23.46 -15.09
N VAL A 325 0.77 -24.56 -14.56
CA VAL A 325 0.47 -25.92 -15.08
C VAL A 325 -0.74 -26.57 -14.37
N SER A 326 -1.17 -26.09 -13.20
CA SER A 326 -2.25 -26.72 -12.42
C SER A 326 -3.37 -25.74 -12.09
N PRO A 327 -4.48 -25.74 -12.88
CA PRO A 327 -5.69 -25.00 -12.53
C PRO A 327 -6.27 -25.44 -11.17
N GLN A 328 -6.14 -26.74 -10.83
CA GLN A 328 -6.63 -27.30 -9.56
C GLN A 328 -5.88 -26.69 -8.37
N LEU A 329 -4.54 -26.52 -8.51
CA LEU A 329 -3.75 -25.87 -7.48
C LEU A 329 -4.16 -24.41 -7.32
N ARG A 330 -4.33 -23.66 -8.43
CA ARG A 330 -4.82 -22.29 -8.40
C ARG A 330 -6.14 -22.18 -7.66
N ALA A 331 -7.14 -23.03 -8.02
CA ALA A 331 -8.46 -23.03 -7.39
C ALA A 331 -8.40 -23.35 -5.89
N LYS A 332 -7.55 -24.31 -5.48
CA LYS A 332 -7.34 -24.66 -4.07
C LYS A 332 -6.78 -23.49 -3.27
N LEU A 333 -5.70 -22.86 -3.77
CA LEU A 333 -5.04 -21.74 -3.10
C LEU A 333 -5.94 -20.50 -3.05
N ALA A 334 -6.65 -20.21 -4.14
CA ALA A 334 -7.57 -19.10 -4.26
C ALA A 334 -8.71 -19.20 -3.24
N ARG A 335 -9.32 -20.39 -3.09
CA ARG A 335 -10.37 -20.62 -2.07
C ARG A 335 -9.83 -20.38 -0.67
N ALA A 336 -8.74 -21.03 -0.29
CA ALA A 336 -8.15 -20.87 1.04
C ALA A 336 -7.64 -19.45 1.30
N GLY A 337 -7.14 -18.77 0.27
CA GLY A 337 -6.77 -17.35 0.33
C GLY A 337 -7.97 -16.46 0.62
N ARG A 338 -9.09 -16.68 -0.10
CA ARG A 338 -10.33 -15.94 0.12
C ARG A 338 -10.90 -16.16 1.53
N ASP A 339 -10.90 -17.40 2.02
CA ASP A 339 -11.35 -17.72 3.38
C ASP A 339 -10.49 -16.99 4.42
N ARG A 340 -9.18 -16.91 4.21
CA ARG A 340 -8.25 -16.14 5.05
C ARG A 340 -8.55 -14.64 5.02
N TYR A 341 -8.77 -14.08 3.83
CA TYR A 341 -9.16 -12.68 3.65
C TYR A 341 -10.45 -12.34 4.39
N LEU A 342 -11.51 -13.12 4.18
CA LEU A 342 -12.82 -12.89 4.78
C LEU A 342 -12.78 -12.95 6.32
N ARG A 343 -11.92 -13.77 6.89
CA ARG A 343 -11.78 -13.90 8.34
C ARG A 343 -10.99 -12.76 8.97
N ASP A 344 -9.88 -12.31 8.32
CA ASP A 344 -8.88 -11.53 9.01
C ASP A 344 -8.53 -10.19 8.36
N PHE A 345 -8.84 -10.02 7.05
CA PHE A 345 -8.27 -8.91 6.26
C PHE A 345 -9.30 -8.08 5.48
N THR A 346 -10.57 -8.13 5.88
CA THR A 346 -11.56 -7.18 5.39
C THR A 346 -11.25 -5.77 5.93
N ASP A 347 -11.70 -4.75 5.23
CA ASP A 347 -11.63 -3.35 5.70
C ASP A 347 -12.36 -3.15 7.03
N THR A 348 -13.49 -3.86 7.24
CA THR A 348 -14.22 -3.85 8.52
C THR A 348 -13.35 -4.38 9.66
N ALA A 349 -12.72 -5.54 9.49
CA ALA A 349 -11.83 -6.12 10.51
C ALA A 349 -10.59 -5.24 10.75
N MET A 350 -10.05 -4.60 9.71
CA MET A 350 -8.97 -3.61 9.84
C MET A 350 -9.44 -2.41 10.65
N ARG A 351 -10.60 -1.85 10.34
CA ARG A 351 -11.18 -0.68 11.00
C ARG A 351 -11.39 -0.91 12.49
N GLU A 352 -11.95 -2.03 12.86
CA GLU A 352 -12.13 -2.43 14.26
C GLU A 352 -10.79 -2.47 15.00
N ARG A 353 -9.78 -3.13 14.43
CA ARG A 353 -8.43 -3.19 15.02
C ARG A 353 -7.79 -1.81 15.13
N PHE A 354 -7.99 -0.95 14.11
CA PHE A 354 -7.43 0.39 14.07
C PHE A 354 -7.99 1.26 15.21
N PHE A 355 -9.30 1.34 15.35
CA PHE A 355 -9.92 2.15 16.41
C PHE A 355 -9.65 1.58 17.80
N ALA A 356 -9.70 0.26 17.99
CA ALA A 356 -9.35 -0.38 19.26
C ALA A 356 -7.89 -0.07 19.67
N ALA A 357 -6.96 -0.07 18.72
CA ALA A 357 -5.56 0.28 18.98
C ALA A 357 -5.40 1.76 19.40
N LEU A 358 -6.13 2.68 18.77
CA LEU A 358 -6.10 4.09 19.13
C LEU A 358 -6.75 4.34 20.51
N GLU A 359 -7.87 3.69 20.82
CA GLU A 359 -8.54 3.76 22.12
C GLU A 359 -7.64 3.28 23.26
N ALA A 360 -7.00 2.11 23.07
CA ALA A 360 -6.05 1.57 24.05
C ALA A 360 -4.85 2.52 24.31
N LEU A 361 -4.48 3.32 23.32
CA LEU A 361 -3.46 4.36 23.50
C LEU A 361 -3.99 5.59 24.24
N CYS A 362 -5.28 5.92 24.19
CA CYS A 362 -5.85 7.07 24.88
C CYS A 362 -6.06 6.83 26.38
N VAL A 363 -6.30 5.58 26.80
CA VAL A 363 -6.60 5.21 28.21
C VAL A 363 -5.32 5.13 29.07
N GLN A 364 -4.16 4.99 28.49
CA GLN A 364 -2.85 4.98 29.16
C GLN A 364 -2.22 6.38 29.21
#